data_5e161432e021d6a91182e7c0106fa9ee
#
_entry.id   5e161432e021d6a91182e7c0106fa9ee
#
_cell.length_a   1.000
_cell.length_b   1.000
_cell.length_c   1.000
_cell.angle_alpha   90.00
_cell.angle_beta   90.00
_cell.angle_gamma   90.00
#
_symmetry.space_group_name_H-M   'P 1'
#
loop_
_entity.id
_entity.type
_entity.pdbx_description
1 polymer ?
#
loop_
_entity_poly.entity_id
_entity_poly.type
_entity_poly.pdbx_seq_one_letter_code
_entity_poly.pdbx_strand_id
1 'polypeptide(L)'
;MSNKKQSPYGSWESAITPEKIIEGGLKFNEVRIDNNDIYFLEGRPSESGRNVILKHNSDGTTTDIITDNFNSRNAVHEYGGGSFVVSGGVVFFTNWEDQLIYKVFEDKIIPITESSDIPMGIRYADLTLSNDGKWIFCVRET
;
A
#
# COMPACT_ATOMS: atom_id res chain seq x y z
N MET A 1 48.55 -12.89 -13.69
CA MET A 1 47.79 -14.05 -14.16
C MET A 1 46.57 -14.16 -13.26
N SER A 2 45.36 -14.06 -13.80
CA SER A 2 44.12 -14.17 -13.03
C SER A 2 43.92 -15.62 -12.58
N ASN A 3 43.85 -15.88 -11.26
CA ASN A 3 43.50 -17.18 -10.71
C ASN A 3 42.01 -17.44 -11.01
N LYS A 4 41.74 -18.15 -12.11
CA LYS A 4 40.39 -18.58 -12.42
C LYS A 4 40.00 -19.70 -11.46
N LYS A 5 39.00 -19.48 -10.61
CA LYS A 5 38.39 -20.49 -9.75
C LYS A 5 37.54 -21.42 -10.62
N GLN A 6 37.82 -22.73 -10.61
CA GLN A 6 37.00 -23.75 -11.25
C GLN A 6 36.05 -24.35 -10.23
N SER A 7 34.77 -24.49 -10.60
CA SER A 7 33.76 -25.13 -9.77
C SER A 7 32.83 -25.95 -10.66
N PRO A 8 32.27 -27.06 -10.16
CA PRO A 8 31.24 -27.84 -10.88
C PRO A 8 30.02 -26.97 -11.21
N TYR A 9 29.28 -27.39 -12.22
CA TYR A 9 28.01 -26.70 -12.57
C TYR A 9 27.06 -26.68 -11.38
N GLY A 10 26.46 -25.52 -11.11
CA GLY A 10 25.53 -25.32 -9.99
C GLY A 10 26.16 -25.07 -8.62
N SER A 11 27.50 -25.17 -8.48
CA SER A 11 28.21 -24.96 -7.22
C SER A 11 28.95 -23.60 -7.13
N TRP A 12 28.65 -22.69 -8.03
CA TRP A 12 29.23 -21.35 -8.03
C TRP A 12 28.60 -20.50 -6.94
N GLU A 13 29.42 -19.86 -6.14
CA GLU A 13 28.94 -18.83 -5.21
C GLU A 13 28.33 -17.68 -6.00
N SER A 14 27.05 -17.41 -5.79
CA SER A 14 26.39 -16.22 -6.33
C SER A 14 26.67 -15.01 -5.46
N ALA A 15 27.05 -13.90 -6.08
CA ALA A 15 27.09 -12.60 -5.41
C ALA A 15 25.68 -12.05 -5.13
N ILE A 16 24.65 -12.67 -5.74
CA ILE A 16 23.25 -12.31 -5.58
C ILE A 16 22.61 -13.42 -4.74
N THR A 17 22.24 -13.09 -3.51
CA THR A 17 21.50 -13.98 -2.61
C THR A 17 20.02 -13.62 -2.58
N PRO A 18 19.11 -14.51 -2.15
CA PRO A 18 17.70 -14.17 -1.97
C PRO A 18 17.51 -12.92 -1.11
N GLU A 19 18.31 -12.78 -0.04
CA GLU A 19 18.26 -11.63 0.86
C GLU A 19 18.60 -10.34 0.10
N LYS A 20 19.64 -10.34 -0.74
CA LYS A 20 20.01 -9.17 -1.56
C LYS A 20 18.96 -8.79 -2.59
N ILE A 21 18.18 -9.76 -3.09
CA ILE A 21 17.10 -9.47 -4.05
C ILE A 21 15.97 -8.68 -3.39
N ILE A 22 15.67 -8.96 -2.13
CA ILE A 22 14.62 -8.28 -1.36
C ILE A 22 15.13 -7.06 -0.59
N GLU A 23 16.44 -6.90 -0.42
CA GLU A 23 17.08 -5.78 0.26
C GLU A 23 16.89 -4.49 -0.57
N GLY A 24 16.17 -3.52 -0.01
CA GLY A 24 16.00 -2.18 -0.60
C GLY A 24 15.07 -2.08 -1.81
N GLY A 25 14.33 -3.12 -2.14
CA GLY A 25 13.38 -3.13 -3.25
C GLY A 25 12.06 -2.45 -2.91
N LEU A 26 12.05 -1.12 -2.71
CA LEU A 26 10.80 -0.39 -2.56
C LEU A 26 9.98 -0.45 -3.87
N LYS A 27 8.68 -0.70 -3.74
CA LYS A 27 7.72 -0.62 -4.83
C LYS A 27 6.89 0.64 -4.66
N PHE A 28 6.83 1.48 -5.68
CA PHE A 28 5.94 2.63 -5.72
C PHE A 28 4.74 2.31 -6.61
N ASN A 29 3.55 2.45 -6.04
CA ASN A 29 2.28 2.21 -6.71
C ASN A 29 1.33 3.37 -6.38
N GLU A 30 0.25 3.48 -7.14
CA GLU A 30 -0.85 4.41 -6.91
C GLU A 30 -0.41 5.81 -6.47
N VAL A 31 -0.39 6.74 -7.38
CA VAL A 31 -0.10 8.15 -7.09
C VAL A 31 -1.40 8.95 -7.12
N ARG A 32 -1.59 9.81 -6.14
CA ARG A 32 -2.70 10.77 -6.06
C ARG A 32 -2.14 12.16 -5.77
N ILE A 33 -2.78 13.17 -6.31
CA ILE A 33 -2.45 14.57 -6.06
C ILE A 33 -3.63 15.20 -5.35
N ASP A 34 -3.36 15.89 -4.25
CA ASP A 34 -4.33 16.69 -3.52
C ASP A 34 -3.72 18.07 -3.24
N ASN A 35 -4.23 19.09 -3.92
CA ASN A 35 -3.64 20.43 -3.94
C ASN A 35 -2.17 20.42 -4.40
N ASN A 36 -1.23 20.75 -3.51
CA ASN A 36 0.20 20.78 -3.78
C ASN A 36 0.95 19.56 -3.21
N ASP A 37 0.25 18.66 -2.56
CA ASP A 37 0.82 17.47 -1.94
C ASP A 37 0.65 16.25 -2.85
N ILE A 38 1.64 15.35 -2.81
CA ILE A 38 1.61 14.10 -3.57
C ILE A 38 1.48 12.95 -2.57
N TYR A 39 0.49 12.11 -2.79
CA TYR A 39 0.29 10.88 -2.03
C TYR A 39 0.62 9.69 -2.91
N PHE A 40 1.30 8.70 -2.36
CA PHE A 40 1.63 7.48 -3.10
C PHE A 40 1.69 6.27 -2.18
N LEU A 41 1.56 5.10 -2.79
CA LEU A 41 1.63 3.83 -2.10
C LEU A 41 3.04 3.25 -2.24
N GLU A 42 3.67 2.93 -1.12
CA GLU A 42 4.98 2.31 -1.04
C GLU A 42 4.87 0.89 -0.46
N GLY A 43 5.30 -0.09 -1.23
CA GLY A 43 5.44 -1.46 -0.75
C GLY A 43 6.80 -1.66 -0.08
N ARG A 44 6.80 -2.14 1.16
CA ARG A 44 7.98 -2.34 2.01
C ARG A 44 8.29 -3.83 2.21
N PRO A 45 9.20 -4.44 1.46
CA PRO A 45 9.56 -5.84 1.62
C PRO A 45 10.10 -6.18 3.01
N SER A 46 10.83 -5.25 3.64
CA SER A 46 11.35 -5.39 5.01
C SER A 46 10.25 -5.48 6.07
N GLU A 47 9.03 -5.07 5.75
CA GLU A 47 7.86 -5.10 6.60
C GLU A 47 6.85 -6.16 6.11
N SER A 48 7.34 -7.32 5.66
CA SER A 48 6.52 -8.42 5.11
C SER A 48 5.65 -8.03 3.92
N GLY A 49 6.11 -7.06 3.13
CA GLY A 49 5.38 -6.58 1.96
C GLY A 49 4.22 -5.63 2.27
N ARG A 50 4.22 -5.01 3.44
CA ARG A 50 3.23 -4.00 3.83
C ARG A 50 3.22 -2.83 2.85
N ASN A 51 2.04 -2.40 2.44
CA ASN A 51 1.84 -1.20 1.64
C ASN A 51 1.48 -0.03 2.55
N VAL A 52 2.25 1.03 2.47
CA VAL A 52 2.12 2.24 3.27
C VAL A 52 1.70 3.39 2.37
N ILE A 53 0.78 4.21 2.82
CA ILE A 53 0.44 5.46 2.16
C ILE A 53 1.38 6.53 2.69
N LEU A 54 2.12 7.18 1.79
CA LEU A 54 3.00 8.29 2.11
C LEU A 54 2.44 9.59 1.54
N LYS A 55 2.75 10.67 2.22
CA LYS A 55 2.52 12.03 1.76
C LYS A 55 3.87 12.70 1.54
N HIS A 56 4.11 13.17 0.33
CA HIS A 56 5.21 14.08 0.00
C HIS A 56 4.66 15.51 -0.01
N ASN A 57 5.12 16.29 0.94
CA ASN A 57 4.67 17.66 1.16
C ASN A 57 5.39 18.61 0.19
N SER A 58 4.81 19.78 -0.03
CA SER A 58 5.39 20.82 -0.88
C SER A 58 6.74 21.40 -0.37
N ASP A 59 7.06 21.17 0.90
CA ASP A 59 8.37 21.53 1.51
C ASP A 59 9.48 20.49 1.26
N GLY A 60 9.16 19.38 0.57
CA GLY A 60 10.07 18.28 0.26
C GLY A 60 10.15 17.19 1.34
N THR A 61 9.41 17.31 2.44
CA THR A 61 9.34 16.25 3.45
C THR A 61 8.39 15.12 3.02
N THR A 62 8.67 13.89 3.46
CA THR A 62 7.79 12.74 3.23
C THR A 62 7.43 12.08 4.55
N THR A 63 6.15 11.80 4.75
CA THR A 63 5.61 11.24 6.00
C THR A 63 4.68 10.07 5.73
N ASP A 64 4.71 9.06 6.60
CA ASP A 64 3.75 7.96 6.60
C ASP A 64 2.38 8.47 7.08
N ILE A 65 1.33 8.12 6.35
CA ILE A 65 -0.05 8.51 6.68
C ILE A 65 -0.74 7.43 7.54
N ILE A 66 -0.35 6.18 7.36
CA ILE A 66 -0.89 5.05 8.12
C ILE A 66 0.18 4.43 9.01
N THR A 67 -0.20 4.03 10.22
CA THR A 67 0.69 3.40 11.20
C THR A 67 0.98 1.93 10.86
N ASP A 68 1.92 1.32 11.60
CA ASP A 68 2.40 -0.06 11.39
C ASP A 68 1.30 -1.13 11.50
N ASN A 69 0.18 -0.81 12.12
CA ASN A 69 -0.98 -1.70 12.25
C ASN A 69 -1.84 -1.79 10.99
N PHE A 70 -1.56 -0.99 9.96
CA PHE A 70 -2.35 -0.92 8.75
C PHE A 70 -1.52 -1.24 7.51
N ASN A 71 -2.17 -1.90 6.56
CA ASN A 71 -1.62 -2.25 5.26
C ASN A 71 -2.64 -1.87 4.18
N SER A 72 -2.37 -0.80 3.44
CA SER A 72 -3.26 -0.32 2.38
C SER A 72 -3.26 -1.27 1.19
N ARG A 73 -4.19 -2.21 1.22
CA ARG A 73 -4.36 -3.25 0.20
C ARG A 73 -5.76 -3.85 0.33
N ASN A 74 -6.28 -4.41 -0.76
CA ASN A 74 -7.52 -5.18 -0.75
C ASN A 74 -7.37 -6.47 -1.56
N ALA A 75 -8.34 -7.38 -1.42
CA ALA A 75 -8.36 -8.69 -2.06
C ALA A 75 -9.54 -8.83 -3.05
N VAL A 76 -10.10 -7.74 -3.55
CA VAL A 76 -11.16 -7.78 -4.57
C VAL A 76 -10.65 -8.54 -5.79
N HIS A 77 -11.43 -9.51 -6.29
CA HIS A 77 -11.08 -10.40 -7.40
C HIS A 77 -9.75 -11.14 -7.22
N GLU A 78 -9.27 -11.37 -5.98
CA GLU A 78 -7.99 -11.98 -5.63
C GLU A 78 -6.74 -11.14 -6.01
N TYR A 79 -6.88 -10.13 -6.86
CA TYR A 79 -5.77 -9.30 -7.36
C TYR A 79 -5.65 -7.96 -6.64
N GLY A 80 -6.74 -7.51 -6.04
CA GLY A 80 -6.88 -6.17 -5.52
C GLY A 80 -7.20 -5.14 -6.62
N GLY A 81 -7.47 -3.93 -6.19
CA GLY A 81 -7.70 -2.75 -7.03
C GLY A 81 -7.15 -1.52 -6.34
N GLY A 82 -7.52 -0.33 -6.79
CA GLY A 82 -7.15 0.93 -6.16
C GLY A 82 -7.47 0.90 -4.68
N SER A 83 -6.46 1.10 -3.82
CA SER A 83 -6.56 0.88 -2.39
C SER A 83 -6.78 2.16 -1.59
N PHE A 84 -6.55 3.34 -2.16
CA PHE A 84 -6.79 4.59 -1.47
C PHE A 84 -7.22 5.74 -2.38
N VAL A 85 -7.83 6.75 -1.76
CA VAL A 85 -8.16 8.05 -2.37
C VAL A 85 -7.93 9.15 -1.36
N VAL A 86 -7.64 10.36 -1.82
CA VAL A 86 -7.43 11.54 -0.99
C VAL A 86 -8.20 12.72 -1.54
N SER A 87 -8.73 13.56 -0.65
CA SER A 87 -9.33 14.86 -0.99
C SER A 87 -9.32 15.79 0.22
N GLY A 88 -8.82 17.00 0.04
CA GLY A 88 -8.74 18.02 1.10
C GLY A 88 -7.94 17.56 2.32
N GLY A 89 -6.89 16.78 2.12
CA GLY A 89 -6.04 16.22 3.18
C GLY A 89 -6.65 15.02 3.92
N VAL A 90 -7.87 14.61 3.57
CA VAL A 90 -8.51 13.43 4.13
C VAL A 90 -8.19 12.22 3.25
N VAL A 91 -7.63 11.17 3.84
CA VAL A 91 -7.32 9.92 3.13
C VAL A 91 -8.35 8.86 3.50
N PHE A 92 -8.82 8.13 2.50
CA PHE A 92 -9.62 6.92 2.67
C PHE A 92 -8.87 5.76 2.05
N PHE A 93 -8.81 4.63 2.76
CA PHE A 93 -8.09 3.47 2.27
C PHE A 93 -8.74 2.15 2.71
N THR A 94 -8.47 1.08 1.97
CA THR A 94 -8.85 -0.28 2.34
C THR A 94 -7.71 -0.95 3.08
N ASN A 95 -8.00 -1.58 4.21
CA ASN A 95 -7.00 -2.28 5.02
C ASN A 95 -7.01 -3.79 4.72
N TRP A 96 -5.83 -4.39 4.60
CA TRP A 96 -5.67 -5.80 4.23
C TRP A 96 -6.26 -6.78 5.24
N GLU A 97 -6.05 -6.54 6.53
CA GLU A 97 -6.39 -7.51 7.59
C GLU A 97 -7.90 -7.77 7.72
N ASP A 98 -8.71 -6.75 7.54
CA ASP A 98 -10.15 -6.77 7.76
C ASP A 98 -10.99 -6.38 6.55
N GLN A 99 -10.33 -5.93 5.48
CA GLN A 99 -10.94 -5.44 4.23
C GLN A 99 -11.88 -4.25 4.40
N LEU A 100 -11.84 -3.56 5.56
CA LEU A 100 -12.65 -2.38 5.81
C LEU A 100 -12.08 -1.15 5.12
N ILE A 101 -12.95 -0.18 4.86
CA ILE A 101 -12.53 1.17 4.47
C ILE A 101 -12.31 1.97 5.74
N TYR A 102 -11.14 2.61 5.81
CA TYR A 102 -10.75 3.52 6.88
C TYR A 102 -10.65 4.96 6.38
N LYS A 103 -10.90 5.90 7.27
CA LYS A 103 -10.68 7.33 7.09
C LYS A 103 -9.54 7.77 7.97
N VAL A 104 -8.58 8.51 7.40
CA VAL A 104 -7.53 9.22 8.14
C VAL A 104 -7.80 10.71 8.07
N PHE A 105 -7.91 11.33 9.23
CA PHE A 105 -8.07 12.78 9.38
C PHE A 105 -7.50 13.21 10.73
N GLU A 106 -6.66 14.25 10.76
CA GLU A 106 -6.01 14.78 11.97
C GLU A 106 -5.38 13.67 12.84
N ASP A 107 -4.55 12.82 12.22
CA ASP A 107 -3.85 11.68 12.84
C ASP A 107 -4.76 10.60 13.45
N LYS A 108 -6.06 10.67 13.19
CA LYS A 108 -7.02 9.65 13.62
C LYS A 108 -7.35 8.73 12.46
N ILE A 109 -7.26 7.42 12.72
CA ILE A 109 -7.63 6.36 11.76
C ILE A 109 -8.89 5.68 12.30
N ILE A 110 -9.99 5.81 11.59
CA ILE A 110 -11.29 5.24 11.99
C ILE A 110 -11.92 4.43 10.85
N PRO A 111 -12.49 3.24 11.13
CA PRO A 111 -13.26 2.51 10.13
C PRO A 111 -14.55 3.25 9.78
N ILE A 112 -14.94 3.21 8.51
CA ILE A 112 -16.19 3.82 8.03
C ILE A 112 -17.15 2.80 7.40
N THR A 113 -16.75 1.54 7.36
CA THR A 113 -17.60 0.42 6.95
C THR A 113 -17.75 -0.58 8.08
N GLU A 114 -18.80 -1.36 8.04
CA GLU A 114 -19.06 -2.43 9.01
C GLU A 114 -18.25 -3.68 8.66
N SER A 115 -17.84 -4.42 9.70
CA SER A 115 -17.21 -5.73 9.53
C SER A 115 -18.20 -6.78 9.07
N SER A 116 -17.71 -7.78 8.35
CA SER A 116 -18.46 -8.99 8.02
C SER A 116 -18.27 -10.05 9.10
N ASP A 117 -19.30 -10.86 9.36
CA ASP A 117 -19.20 -12.05 10.21
C ASP A 117 -18.29 -13.14 9.60
N ILE A 118 -18.09 -13.07 8.29
CA ILE A 118 -17.21 -13.97 7.54
C ILE A 118 -15.88 -13.24 7.29
N PRO A 119 -14.74 -13.81 7.68
CA PRO A 119 -13.44 -13.23 7.38
C PRO A 119 -13.30 -12.93 5.88
N MET A 120 -12.93 -11.70 5.53
CA MET A 120 -12.82 -11.22 4.14
C MET A 120 -14.12 -11.39 3.32
N GLY A 121 -15.26 -11.57 3.96
CA GLY A 121 -16.56 -11.79 3.30
C GLY A 121 -17.10 -10.57 2.57
N ILE A 122 -16.64 -9.37 2.91
CA ILE A 122 -16.90 -8.13 2.18
C ILE A 122 -15.57 -7.48 1.90
N ARG A 123 -15.34 -7.10 0.63
CA ARG A 123 -14.12 -6.48 0.16
C ARG A 123 -14.43 -5.23 -0.64
N TYR A 124 -13.58 -4.22 -0.54
CA TYR A 124 -13.76 -2.95 -1.25
C TYR A 124 -12.49 -2.58 -2.03
N ALA A 125 -12.67 -2.00 -3.23
CA ALA A 125 -11.59 -1.50 -4.08
C ALA A 125 -12.05 -0.30 -4.91
N ASP A 126 -11.08 0.35 -5.56
CA ASP A 126 -11.30 1.43 -6.53
C ASP A 126 -12.12 2.59 -5.96
N LEU A 127 -11.68 3.06 -4.78
CA LEU A 127 -12.32 4.15 -4.08
C LEU A 127 -12.27 5.42 -4.92
N THR A 128 -13.43 6.06 -5.09
CA THR A 128 -13.57 7.33 -5.81
C THR A 128 -14.50 8.25 -5.04
N LEU A 129 -14.09 9.50 -4.86
CA LEU A 129 -14.91 10.51 -4.20
C LEU A 129 -15.79 11.26 -5.23
N SER A 130 -17.00 11.59 -4.80
CA SER A 130 -17.83 12.54 -5.55
C SER A 130 -17.18 13.93 -5.56
N ASN A 131 -17.51 14.76 -6.57
CA ASN A 131 -16.96 16.11 -6.69
C ASN A 131 -17.27 17.02 -5.49
N ASP A 132 -18.38 16.76 -4.79
CA ASP A 132 -18.77 17.50 -3.59
C ASP A 132 -18.20 16.89 -2.28
N GLY A 133 -17.41 15.81 -2.39
CA GLY A 133 -16.76 15.12 -1.28
C GLY A 133 -17.70 14.38 -0.31
N LYS A 134 -18.99 14.26 -0.64
CA LYS A 134 -19.98 13.66 0.28
C LYS A 134 -20.12 12.16 0.15
N TRP A 135 -19.70 11.58 -0.98
CA TRP A 135 -19.89 10.18 -1.29
C TRP A 135 -18.58 9.53 -1.69
N ILE A 136 -18.42 8.28 -1.27
CA ILE A 136 -17.38 7.37 -1.78
C ILE A 136 -18.08 6.33 -2.64
N PHE A 137 -17.68 6.23 -3.90
CA PHE A 137 -18.03 5.14 -4.79
C PHE A 137 -16.91 4.11 -4.76
N CYS A 138 -17.26 2.83 -4.79
CA CYS A 138 -16.26 1.76 -4.78
C CYS A 138 -16.84 0.50 -5.44
N VAL A 139 -15.95 -0.40 -5.84
CA VAL A 139 -16.30 -1.79 -6.09
C VAL A 139 -16.50 -2.50 -4.76
N ARG A 140 -17.62 -3.18 -4.57
CA ARG A 140 -17.89 -4.02 -3.41
C ARG A 140 -18.10 -5.47 -3.87
N GLU A 141 -17.29 -6.35 -3.33
CA GLU A 141 -17.38 -7.81 -3.55
C GLU A 141 -17.84 -8.51 -2.28
N THR A 142 -18.68 -9.55 -2.44
CA THR A 142 -19.24 -10.37 -1.34
C THR A 142 -19.16 -11.84 -1.67
#